data_7b41317c6c07a0816c36918ca6f9301a
#
_entry.id   7b41317c6c07a0816c36918ca6f9301a
#
_cell.length_a   1.000
_cell.length_b   1.000
_cell.length_c   1.000
_cell.angle_alpha   90.00
_cell.angle_beta   90.00
_cell.angle_gamma   90.00
#
_symmetry.space_group_name_H-M   'P 1'
#
loop_
_entity.id
_entity.type
_entity.pdbx_description
1 polymer ?
#
loop_
_entity_poly.entity_id
_entity_poly.type
_entity_poly.pdbx_seq_one_letter_code
_entity_poly.pdbx_strand_id
1 'polypeptide(L)'
;MKITIDNREITVLEGETILQAATRAGISIPSMCYVDGRKHKEGCMVCVVKDLASGQIVPSCVTTAKEGMQIDASSDEVLGQRRIALELLLSDHRADCEAPCTLVCPHGLDVEQFLEAYDNGAFAEARAILKRAFTSLPTVACDECKAPCEKACRRGSVDKSVAIRDIIHEVAAMESLSDVEAAPSKAKIGKDEFFSRIGIFSSDEKARLKESVNTPSRCLHCACDGRVDCRLRAYSKELGIKRSRYGLSTKQSVKLT
;
A
#
# COMPACT_ATOMS: atom_id res chain seq x y z
N MET A 1 -25.48 -11.99 16.53
CA MET A 1 -26.12 -10.76 15.99
C MET A 1 -26.42 -10.97 14.52
N LYS A 2 -27.47 -10.30 13.99
CA LYS A 2 -27.81 -10.34 12.56
C LYS A 2 -27.84 -8.94 11.98
N ILE A 3 -27.34 -8.78 10.75
CA ILE A 3 -27.46 -7.58 9.95
C ILE A 3 -27.93 -7.93 8.54
N THR A 4 -28.39 -6.95 7.78
CA THR A 4 -28.75 -7.12 6.38
C THR A 4 -27.79 -6.31 5.50
N ILE A 5 -27.19 -6.93 4.49
CA ILE A 5 -26.38 -6.25 3.47
C ILE A 5 -27.00 -6.52 2.10
N ASP A 6 -27.40 -5.48 1.37
CA ASP A 6 -28.06 -5.59 0.05
C ASP A 6 -29.21 -6.63 0.06
N ASN A 7 -30.12 -6.51 1.04
CA ASN A 7 -31.26 -7.42 1.27
C ASN A 7 -30.86 -8.87 1.64
N ARG A 8 -29.61 -9.15 1.91
CA ARG A 8 -29.12 -10.46 2.35
C ARG A 8 -28.84 -10.44 3.85
N GLU A 9 -29.62 -11.22 4.63
CA GLU A 9 -29.37 -11.38 6.06
C GLU A 9 -28.12 -12.22 6.29
N ILE A 10 -27.22 -11.75 7.17
CA ILE A 10 -26.00 -12.42 7.58
C ILE A 10 -25.84 -12.41 9.09
N THR A 11 -25.22 -13.47 9.62
CA THR A 11 -24.84 -13.54 11.03
C THR A 11 -23.53 -12.82 11.24
N VAL A 12 -23.42 -12.04 12.32
CA VAL A 12 -22.24 -11.28 12.72
C VAL A 12 -21.73 -11.79 14.06
N LEU A 13 -20.43 -11.96 14.21
CA LEU A 13 -19.77 -12.27 15.47
C LEU A 13 -19.60 -11.00 16.30
N GLU A 14 -19.44 -11.17 17.61
CA GLU A 14 -19.22 -10.01 18.49
C GLU A 14 -17.90 -9.30 18.14
N GLY A 15 -17.96 -7.98 17.99
CA GLY A 15 -16.81 -7.14 17.65
C GLY A 15 -16.43 -7.12 16.17
N GLU A 16 -17.07 -7.93 15.30
CA GLU A 16 -16.78 -7.88 13.85
C GLU A 16 -17.16 -6.53 13.25
N THR A 17 -16.33 -6.06 12.33
CA THR A 17 -16.68 -4.93 11.45
C THR A 17 -17.64 -5.38 10.33
N ILE A 18 -18.33 -4.43 9.72
CA ILE A 18 -19.20 -4.72 8.57
C ILE A 18 -18.40 -5.42 7.45
N LEU A 19 -17.15 -4.98 7.18
CA LEU A 19 -16.30 -5.59 6.16
C LEU A 19 -15.93 -7.04 6.48
N GLN A 20 -15.59 -7.34 7.74
CA GLN A 20 -15.25 -8.71 8.17
C GLN A 20 -16.46 -9.63 8.03
N ALA A 21 -17.62 -9.20 8.52
CA ALA A 21 -18.87 -9.97 8.42
C ALA A 21 -19.27 -10.20 6.96
N ALA A 22 -19.17 -9.18 6.10
CA ALA A 22 -19.43 -9.28 4.66
C ALA A 22 -18.48 -10.29 3.99
N THR A 23 -17.16 -10.19 4.25
CA THR A 23 -16.15 -11.10 3.69
C THR A 23 -16.42 -12.54 4.07
N ARG A 24 -16.71 -12.82 5.34
CA ARG A 24 -17.05 -14.16 5.84
C ARG A 24 -18.33 -14.71 5.20
N ALA A 25 -19.29 -13.83 4.91
CA ALA A 25 -20.54 -14.20 4.22
C ALA A 25 -20.41 -14.28 2.69
N GLY A 26 -19.20 -14.08 2.13
CA GLY A 26 -18.96 -14.10 0.69
C GLY A 26 -19.54 -12.88 -0.05
N ILE A 27 -19.77 -11.76 0.66
CA ILE A 27 -20.17 -10.49 0.07
C ILE A 27 -18.91 -9.65 -0.17
N SER A 28 -18.65 -9.30 -1.43
CA SER A 28 -17.48 -8.53 -1.82
C SER A 28 -17.70 -7.03 -1.60
N ILE A 29 -17.00 -6.46 -0.61
CA ILE A 29 -16.87 -5.02 -0.45
C ILE A 29 -15.42 -4.66 -0.74
N PRO A 30 -15.14 -3.76 -1.72
CA PRO A 30 -13.76 -3.42 -2.08
C PRO A 30 -13.06 -2.70 -0.93
N SER A 31 -11.75 -2.95 -0.75
CA SER A 31 -10.94 -2.25 0.25
C SER A 31 -9.49 -2.11 -0.21
N MET A 32 -8.84 -0.98 0.11
CA MET A 32 -7.44 -0.73 -0.25
C MET A 32 -6.50 -0.77 0.97
N CYS A 33 -6.85 -0.07 2.06
CA CYS A 33 -5.99 0.06 3.23
C CYS A 33 -6.19 -1.06 4.28
N TYR A 34 -7.24 -1.86 4.17
CA TYR A 34 -7.52 -2.93 5.13
C TYR A 34 -6.63 -4.17 4.88
N VAL A 35 -5.98 -4.64 5.95
CA VAL A 35 -5.28 -5.92 6.01
C VAL A 35 -5.77 -6.64 7.25
N ASP A 36 -6.27 -7.87 7.07
CA ASP A 36 -6.80 -8.65 8.17
C ASP A 36 -5.72 -8.97 9.22
N GLY A 37 -6.11 -8.94 10.49
CA GLY A 37 -5.21 -9.18 11.62
C GLY A 37 -4.24 -8.04 11.96
N ARG A 38 -4.27 -6.91 11.25
CA ARG A 38 -3.42 -5.74 11.54
C ARG A 38 -4.21 -4.55 12.04
N LYS A 39 -3.58 -3.77 12.92
CA LYS A 39 -4.08 -2.43 13.24
C LYS A 39 -3.99 -1.58 11.97
N HIS A 40 -5.09 -0.98 11.59
CA HIS A 40 -5.12 -0.05 10.47
C HIS A 40 -5.94 1.18 10.84
N LYS A 41 -5.69 2.26 10.11
CA LYS A 41 -6.52 3.47 10.16
C LYS A 41 -7.23 3.59 8.82
N GLU A 42 -8.52 3.91 8.87
CA GLU A 42 -9.28 4.22 7.68
C GLU A 42 -8.71 5.46 7.00
N GLY A 43 -8.45 5.35 5.71
CA GLY A 43 -7.89 6.47 4.95
C GLY A 43 -8.26 6.43 3.48
N CYS A 44 -8.46 5.23 2.92
CA CYS A 44 -8.72 5.09 1.49
C CYS A 44 -10.18 5.34 1.08
N MET A 45 -11.15 5.21 1.97
CA MET A 45 -12.60 5.36 1.75
C MET A 45 -13.19 4.51 0.61
N VAL A 46 -12.46 3.47 0.16
CA VAL A 46 -12.91 2.57 -0.92
C VAL A 46 -13.94 1.56 -0.43
N CYS A 47 -13.93 1.24 0.88
CA CYS A 47 -14.82 0.28 1.50
C CYS A 47 -16.12 0.89 2.05
N VAL A 48 -16.48 2.10 1.63
CA VAL A 48 -17.69 2.76 2.15
C VAL A 48 -18.96 2.00 1.80
N VAL A 49 -19.88 2.03 2.74
CA VAL A 49 -21.24 1.51 2.64
C VAL A 49 -22.22 2.53 3.23
N LYS A 50 -23.50 2.42 2.93
CA LYS A 50 -24.53 3.27 3.52
C LYS A 50 -25.28 2.52 4.60
N ASP A 51 -25.34 3.07 5.79
CA ASP A 51 -26.28 2.64 6.83
C ASP A 51 -27.65 3.24 6.52
N LEU A 52 -28.61 2.39 6.20
CA LEU A 52 -29.95 2.83 5.79
C LEU A 52 -30.74 3.43 6.94
N ALA A 53 -30.46 3.07 8.18
CA ALA A 53 -31.18 3.62 9.35
C ALA A 53 -30.76 5.07 9.63
N SER A 54 -29.47 5.38 9.54
CA SER A 54 -28.93 6.74 9.76
C SER A 54 -28.82 7.56 8.47
N GLY A 55 -28.82 6.91 7.31
CA GLY A 55 -28.55 7.53 6.01
C GLY A 55 -27.07 7.89 5.79
N GLN A 56 -26.19 7.54 6.71
CA GLN A 56 -24.78 7.91 6.66
C GLN A 56 -23.94 6.95 5.82
N ILE A 57 -22.96 7.51 5.10
CA ILE A 57 -21.91 6.75 4.45
C ILE A 57 -20.79 6.51 5.46
N VAL A 58 -20.47 5.24 5.71
CA VAL A 58 -19.48 4.82 6.71
C VAL A 58 -18.45 3.87 6.13
N PRO A 59 -17.17 3.90 6.59
CA PRO A 59 -16.14 2.95 6.18
C PRO A 59 -16.39 1.59 6.85
N SER A 60 -16.74 0.58 6.06
CA SER A 60 -17.08 -0.76 6.58
C SER A 60 -15.94 -1.48 7.30
N CYS A 61 -14.68 -1.11 7.01
CA CYS A 61 -13.49 -1.75 7.59
C CYS A 61 -13.24 -1.41 9.07
N VAL A 62 -13.84 -0.34 9.58
CA VAL A 62 -13.70 0.08 11.00
C VAL A 62 -15.06 0.22 11.71
N THR A 63 -16.14 0.24 10.97
CA THR A 63 -17.48 0.32 11.56
C THR A 63 -17.89 -1.04 12.10
N THR A 64 -18.01 -1.15 13.43
CA THR A 64 -18.49 -2.36 14.09
C THR A 64 -19.94 -2.60 13.73
N ALA A 65 -20.25 -3.80 13.29
CA ALA A 65 -21.62 -4.21 12.98
C ALA A 65 -22.44 -4.31 14.29
N LYS A 66 -23.70 -3.86 14.24
CA LYS A 66 -24.64 -3.89 15.34
C LYS A 66 -25.91 -4.63 14.94
N GLU A 67 -26.58 -5.26 15.91
CA GLU A 67 -27.82 -5.99 15.67
C GLU A 67 -28.84 -5.14 14.91
N GLY A 68 -29.43 -5.72 13.89
CA GLY A 68 -30.49 -5.10 13.08
C GLY A 68 -30.03 -4.05 12.07
N MET A 69 -28.73 -3.78 11.93
CA MET A 69 -28.22 -2.86 10.90
C MET A 69 -28.68 -3.28 9.50
N GLN A 70 -29.09 -2.30 8.71
CA GLN A 70 -29.43 -2.44 7.30
C GLN A 70 -28.42 -1.66 6.46
N ILE A 71 -27.64 -2.36 5.69
CA ILE A 71 -26.50 -1.82 4.95
C ILE A 71 -26.75 -1.95 3.44
N ASP A 72 -26.58 -0.82 2.76
CA ASP A 72 -26.49 -0.75 1.31
C ASP A 72 -25.01 -0.69 0.90
N ALA A 73 -24.58 -1.67 0.11
CA ALA A 73 -23.21 -1.79 -0.36
C ALA A 73 -23.08 -1.66 -1.89
N SER A 74 -24.20 -1.54 -2.63
CA SER A 74 -24.21 -1.65 -4.09
C SER A 74 -24.96 -0.55 -4.84
N SER A 75 -25.65 0.37 -4.15
CA SER A 75 -26.37 1.46 -4.82
C SER A 75 -25.46 2.41 -5.59
N ASP A 76 -26.04 3.14 -6.55
CA ASP A 76 -25.33 4.16 -7.33
C ASP A 76 -24.68 5.24 -6.46
N GLU A 77 -25.31 5.57 -5.32
CA GLU A 77 -24.77 6.51 -4.34
C GLU A 77 -23.47 5.97 -3.73
N VAL A 78 -23.48 4.73 -3.24
CA VAL A 78 -22.31 4.06 -2.66
C VAL A 78 -21.20 3.90 -3.70
N LEU A 79 -21.55 3.45 -4.92
CA LEU A 79 -20.60 3.32 -6.03
C LEU A 79 -20.01 4.67 -6.44
N GLY A 80 -20.82 5.74 -6.40
CA GLY A 80 -20.36 7.11 -6.64
C GLY A 80 -19.30 7.56 -5.65
N GLN A 81 -19.51 7.30 -4.35
CA GLN A 81 -18.53 7.63 -3.31
C GLN A 81 -17.23 6.82 -3.46
N ARG A 82 -17.31 5.54 -3.81
CA ARG A 82 -16.14 4.71 -4.09
C ARG A 82 -15.36 5.18 -5.32
N ARG A 83 -16.05 5.67 -6.36
CA ARG A 83 -15.41 6.29 -7.53
C ARG A 83 -14.59 7.50 -7.10
N ILE A 84 -15.17 8.42 -6.33
CA ILE A 84 -14.48 9.61 -5.84
C ILE A 84 -13.23 9.21 -5.05
N ALA A 85 -13.34 8.23 -4.14
CA ALA A 85 -12.21 7.73 -3.36
C ALA A 85 -11.08 7.16 -4.24
N LEU A 86 -11.41 6.34 -5.24
CA LEU A 86 -10.43 5.80 -6.17
C LEU A 86 -9.82 6.87 -7.08
N GLU A 87 -10.61 7.86 -7.50
CA GLU A 87 -10.15 9.01 -8.28
C GLU A 87 -9.11 9.82 -7.50
N LEU A 88 -9.36 10.07 -6.22
CA LEU A 88 -8.41 10.73 -5.33
C LEU A 88 -7.11 9.92 -5.18
N LEU A 89 -7.20 8.61 -4.98
CA LEU A 89 -6.02 7.73 -4.91
C LEU A 89 -5.23 7.74 -6.23
N LEU A 90 -5.91 7.75 -7.37
CA LEU A 90 -5.26 7.84 -8.68
C LEU A 90 -4.64 9.21 -8.95
N SER A 91 -5.20 10.29 -8.41
CA SER A 91 -4.67 11.65 -8.60
C SER A 91 -3.29 11.84 -7.99
N ASP A 92 -2.97 11.10 -6.91
CA ASP A 92 -1.65 11.13 -6.26
C ASP A 92 -0.85 9.82 -6.46
N HIS A 93 -1.26 8.99 -7.39
CA HIS A 93 -0.62 7.70 -7.64
C HIS A 93 0.75 7.88 -8.28
N ARG A 94 1.80 7.46 -7.56
CA ARG A 94 3.21 7.60 -7.98
C ARG A 94 3.77 6.36 -8.67
N ALA A 95 2.99 5.31 -8.80
CA ALA A 95 3.39 4.00 -9.32
C ALA A 95 4.56 3.33 -8.55
N ASP A 96 4.77 3.68 -7.30
CA ASP A 96 5.71 3.02 -6.40
C ASP A 96 5.13 1.64 -5.99
N CYS A 97 5.17 0.69 -6.90
CA CYS A 97 4.62 -0.66 -6.67
C CYS A 97 5.44 -1.47 -5.67
N GLU A 98 6.67 -1.06 -5.42
CA GLU A 98 7.57 -1.58 -4.39
C GLU A 98 8.25 -0.42 -3.69
N ALA A 99 8.64 -0.62 -2.44
CA ALA A 99 9.27 0.43 -1.67
C ALA A 99 10.62 0.84 -2.28
N PRO A 100 10.84 2.11 -2.60
CA PRO A 100 12.10 2.57 -3.18
C PRO A 100 13.31 2.21 -2.32
N CYS A 101 13.17 2.20 -1.00
CA CYS A 101 14.24 1.82 -0.07
C CYS A 101 14.70 0.37 -0.26
N THR A 102 13.79 -0.55 -0.56
CA THR A 102 14.12 -1.95 -0.89
C THR A 102 14.91 -2.03 -2.20
N LEU A 103 14.45 -1.31 -3.21
CA LEU A 103 14.99 -1.41 -4.57
C LEU A 103 16.39 -0.81 -4.72
N VAL A 104 16.71 0.23 -3.95
CA VAL A 104 18.05 0.86 -3.99
C VAL A 104 19.06 0.21 -3.06
N CYS A 105 18.67 -0.76 -2.25
CA CYS A 105 19.59 -1.44 -1.34
C CYS A 105 20.63 -2.26 -2.12
N PRO A 106 21.94 -1.98 -2.00
CA PRO A 106 22.96 -2.71 -2.75
C PRO A 106 23.09 -4.18 -2.34
N HIS A 107 22.59 -4.53 -1.15
CA HIS A 107 22.63 -5.89 -0.60
C HIS A 107 21.31 -6.66 -0.84
N GLY A 108 20.35 -6.06 -1.54
CA GLY A 108 19.06 -6.72 -1.82
C GLY A 108 18.21 -6.96 -0.57
N LEU A 109 18.40 -6.16 0.51
CA LEU A 109 17.54 -6.23 1.69
C LEU A 109 16.12 -5.82 1.30
N ASP A 110 15.15 -6.68 1.61
CA ASP A 110 13.74 -6.32 1.58
C ASP A 110 13.44 -5.43 2.79
N VAL A 111 13.69 -4.13 2.62
CA VAL A 111 13.59 -3.13 3.70
C VAL A 111 12.15 -3.00 4.19
N GLU A 112 11.17 -3.13 3.29
CA GLU A 112 9.76 -3.06 3.65
C GLU A 112 9.37 -4.22 4.58
N GLN A 113 9.71 -5.46 4.19
CA GLN A 113 9.45 -6.63 5.00
C GLN A 113 10.20 -6.59 6.35
N PHE A 114 11.44 -6.11 6.33
CA PHE A 114 12.25 -5.94 7.53
C PHE A 114 11.62 -4.95 8.52
N LEU A 115 11.23 -3.77 8.05
CA LEU A 115 10.59 -2.75 8.89
C LEU A 115 9.22 -3.19 9.38
N GLU A 116 8.47 -3.94 8.59
CA GLU A 116 7.21 -4.55 8.98
C GLU A 116 7.40 -5.53 10.16
N ALA A 117 8.39 -6.42 10.06
CA ALA A 117 8.71 -7.35 11.15
C ALA A 117 9.15 -6.62 12.42
N TYR A 118 9.97 -5.57 12.29
CA TYR A 118 10.41 -4.73 13.41
C TYR A 118 9.22 -4.03 14.08
N ASP A 119 8.35 -3.37 13.33
CA ASP A 119 7.18 -2.63 13.84
C ASP A 119 6.19 -3.53 14.59
N ASN A 120 6.07 -4.79 14.14
CA ASN A 120 5.26 -5.80 14.79
C ASN A 120 5.92 -6.43 16.04
N GLY A 121 7.15 -6.05 16.39
CA GLY A 121 7.91 -6.66 17.47
C GLY A 121 8.43 -8.08 17.16
N ALA A 122 8.34 -8.52 15.90
CA ALA A 122 8.81 -9.82 15.44
C ALA A 122 10.32 -9.81 15.16
N PHE A 123 11.12 -9.50 16.20
CA PHE A 123 12.57 -9.26 16.07
C PHE A 123 13.35 -10.47 15.57
N ALA A 124 12.91 -11.69 15.89
CA ALA A 124 13.51 -12.92 15.37
C ALA A 124 13.36 -13.01 13.84
N GLU A 125 12.16 -12.69 13.31
CA GLU A 125 11.90 -12.62 11.87
C GLU A 125 12.70 -11.48 11.22
N ALA A 126 12.70 -10.28 11.83
CA ALA A 126 13.50 -9.16 11.34
C ALA A 126 14.98 -9.55 11.21
N ARG A 127 15.56 -10.21 12.22
CA ARG A 127 16.95 -10.73 12.20
C ARG A 127 17.14 -11.78 11.09
N ALA A 128 16.18 -12.68 10.89
CA ALA A 128 16.25 -13.67 9.82
C ALA A 128 16.25 -13.02 8.42
N ILE A 129 15.49 -11.94 8.23
CA ILE A 129 15.51 -11.14 7.00
C ILE A 129 16.89 -10.51 6.79
N LEU A 130 17.53 -9.97 7.85
CA LEU A 130 18.89 -9.46 7.76
C LEU A 130 19.89 -10.56 7.40
N LYS A 131 19.84 -11.74 8.03
CA LYS A 131 20.71 -12.88 7.72
C LYS A 131 20.61 -13.33 6.26
N ARG A 132 19.45 -13.19 5.64
CA ARG A 132 19.27 -13.49 4.21
C ARG A 132 19.96 -12.48 3.30
N ALA A 133 19.98 -11.20 3.68
CA ALA A 133 20.56 -10.14 2.85
C ALA A 133 22.06 -9.95 3.10
N PHE A 134 22.54 -10.26 4.30
CA PHE A 134 23.92 -10.04 4.73
C PHE A 134 24.59 -11.35 5.15
N THR A 135 25.82 -11.55 4.68
CA THR A 135 26.58 -12.78 4.98
C THR A 135 27.05 -12.88 6.43
N SER A 136 27.14 -11.75 7.14
CA SER A 136 27.53 -11.69 8.55
C SER A 136 26.74 -10.62 9.29
N LEU A 137 26.47 -10.85 10.59
CA LEU A 137 25.92 -9.88 11.53
C LEU A 137 26.90 -9.73 12.71
N PRO A 138 27.09 -8.51 13.28
CA PRO A 138 26.51 -7.24 12.83
C PRO A 138 27.04 -6.80 11.46
N THR A 139 26.28 -5.98 10.78
CA THR A 139 26.40 -5.71 9.35
C THR A 139 27.44 -4.64 9.04
N VAL A 140 28.71 -5.00 9.00
CA VAL A 140 29.80 -4.11 8.56
C VAL A 140 29.49 -3.46 7.20
N ALA A 141 28.82 -4.21 6.30
CA ALA A 141 28.41 -3.68 5.00
C ALA A 141 27.45 -2.49 5.09
N CYS A 142 26.61 -2.42 6.14
CA CYS A 142 25.70 -1.30 6.36
C CYS A 142 26.42 -0.09 6.99
N ASP A 143 27.48 -0.33 7.78
CA ASP A 143 28.31 0.73 8.39
C ASP A 143 28.99 1.59 7.34
N GLU A 144 29.54 0.97 6.30
CA GLU A 144 30.22 1.64 5.20
C GLU A 144 29.26 2.15 4.12
N CYS A 145 27.98 1.79 4.20
CA CYS A 145 26.99 2.13 3.21
C CYS A 145 26.57 3.61 3.33
N LYS A 146 26.43 4.29 2.20
CA LYS A 146 25.96 5.69 2.13
C LYS A 146 24.45 5.84 2.37
N ALA A 147 23.78 4.81 2.89
CA ALA A 147 22.34 4.75 3.19
C ALA A 147 21.45 5.19 2.02
N PRO A 148 21.55 4.59 0.82
CA PRO A 148 20.68 4.95 -0.30
C PRO A 148 19.20 4.68 0.01
N CYS A 149 18.90 3.69 0.85
CA CYS A 149 17.56 3.38 1.32
C CYS A 149 16.90 4.56 2.06
N GLU A 150 17.63 5.24 2.94
CA GLU A 150 17.13 6.41 3.67
C GLU A 150 16.94 7.61 2.74
N LYS A 151 17.86 7.81 1.78
CA LYS A 151 17.73 8.87 0.77
C LYS A 151 16.54 8.66 -0.17
N ALA A 152 16.20 7.41 -0.46
CA ALA A 152 15.06 7.05 -1.30
C ALA A 152 13.75 6.90 -0.50
N CYS A 153 13.79 7.05 0.83
CA CYS A 153 12.64 6.87 1.68
C CYS A 153 11.55 7.90 1.36
N ARG A 154 10.35 7.42 1.03
CA ARG A 154 9.21 8.28 0.69
C ARG A 154 8.75 9.14 1.85
N ARG A 155 8.95 8.69 3.08
CA ARG A 155 8.64 9.48 4.25
C ARG A 155 9.44 10.78 4.30
N GLY A 156 10.67 10.79 3.80
CA GLY A 156 11.51 11.99 3.69
C GLY A 156 10.90 13.12 2.85
N SER A 157 9.88 12.85 2.01
CA SER A 157 9.13 13.88 1.29
C SER A 157 8.02 14.53 2.13
N VAL A 158 7.73 13.99 3.30
CA VAL A 158 6.66 14.47 4.21
C VAL A 158 7.27 15.12 5.45
N ASP A 159 8.21 14.43 6.09
CA ASP A 159 8.92 14.92 7.29
C ASP A 159 10.38 14.44 7.30
N LYS A 160 10.70 13.33 7.93
CA LYS A 160 12.05 12.73 8.00
C LYS A 160 12.04 11.31 7.46
N SER A 161 13.12 10.92 6.79
CA SER A 161 13.35 9.53 6.42
C SER A 161 13.33 8.63 7.66
N VAL A 162 12.87 7.40 7.49
CA VAL A 162 13.03 6.37 8.53
C VAL A 162 14.52 6.11 8.74
N ALA A 163 14.98 6.04 9.98
CA ALA A 163 16.36 5.72 10.34
C ALA A 163 16.64 4.21 10.14
N ILE A 164 16.63 3.78 8.89
CA ILE A 164 16.67 2.35 8.49
C ILE A 164 17.96 1.70 8.99
N ARG A 165 19.09 2.40 8.88
CA ARG A 165 20.39 1.89 9.35
C ARG A 165 20.41 1.66 10.85
N ASP A 166 19.91 2.60 11.62
CA ASP A 166 19.89 2.50 13.08
C ASP A 166 19.05 1.31 13.53
N ILE A 167 17.90 1.08 12.89
CA ILE A 167 17.04 -0.08 13.14
C ILE A 167 17.74 -1.38 12.74
N ILE A 168 18.47 -1.41 11.63
CA ILE A 168 19.28 -2.57 11.23
C ILE A 168 20.33 -2.89 12.29
N HIS A 169 21.06 -1.89 12.78
CA HIS A 169 22.06 -2.07 13.82
C HIS A 169 21.46 -2.56 15.14
N GLU A 170 20.33 -2.00 15.54
CA GLU A 170 19.60 -2.43 16.72
C GLU A 170 19.25 -3.92 16.66
N VAL A 171 18.60 -4.37 15.57
CA VAL A 171 18.21 -5.77 15.39
C VAL A 171 19.42 -6.69 15.24
N ALA A 172 20.47 -6.24 14.54
CA ALA A 172 21.70 -7.01 14.36
C ALA A 172 22.43 -7.26 15.68
N ALA A 173 22.37 -6.34 16.63
CA ALA A 173 22.97 -6.43 17.95
C ALA A 173 22.19 -7.31 18.94
N MET A 174 20.96 -7.72 18.63
CA MET A 174 20.15 -8.59 19.49
C MET A 174 20.68 -10.04 19.46
N GLU A 175 21.43 -10.46 20.47
CA GLU A 175 22.10 -11.77 20.51
C GLU A 175 21.18 -12.94 20.91
N SER A 176 20.14 -12.69 21.73
CA SER A 176 19.31 -13.74 22.36
C SER A 176 18.06 -14.13 21.58
N LEU A 177 17.98 -13.80 20.29
CA LEU A 177 16.83 -14.16 19.46
C LEU A 177 16.93 -15.60 18.96
N SER A 178 15.82 -16.33 19.02
CA SER A 178 15.68 -17.66 18.41
C SER A 178 15.93 -17.60 16.92
N ASP A 179 16.60 -18.61 16.37
CA ASP A 179 16.72 -18.75 14.92
C ASP A 179 15.37 -19.17 14.32
N VAL A 180 14.86 -18.35 13.42
CA VAL A 180 13.66 -18.63 12.63
C VAL A 180 13.99 -18.45 11.16
N GLU A 181 13.25 -19.13 10.29
CA GLU A 181 13.36 -18.93 8.86
C GLU A 181 12.58 -17.67 8.46
N ALA A 182 13.22 -16.79 7.70
CA ALA A 182 12.54 -15.60 7.18
C ALA A 182 11.51 -15.99 6.12
N ALA A 183 10.31 -15.42 6.21
CA ALA A 183 9.31 -15.54 5.16
C ALA A 183 9.90 -15.13 3.79
N PRO A 184 9.45 -15.72 2.67
CA PRO A 184 9.91 -15.34 1.34
C PRO A 184 9.76 -13.83 1.10
N SER A 185 10.73 -13.22 0.40
CA SER A 185 10.63 -11.81 0.05
C SER A 185 9.38 -11.54 -0.80
N LYS A 186 8.67 -10.48 -0.46
CA LYS A 186 7.50 -10.00 -1.21
C LYS A 186 7.90 -9.11 -2.38
N ALA A 187 9.17 -8.70 -2.46
CA ALA A 187 9.69 -7.91 -3.58
C ALA A 187 9.56 -8.70 -4.89
N LYS A 188 8.78 -8.16 -5.82
CA LYS A 188 8.40 -8.86 -7.06
C LYS A 188 9.02 -8.26 -8.32
N ILE A 189 9.62 -7.07 -8.21
CA ILE A 189 10.22 -6.36 -9.35
C ILE A 189 11.73 -6.29 -9.19
N GLY A 190 12.43 -6.58 -10.30
CA GLY A 190 13.87 -6.39 -10.37
C GLY A 190 14.25 -4.90 -10.34
N LYS A 191 15.48 -4.62 -9.91
CA LYS A 191 16.02 -3.25 -9.85
C LYS A 191 15.92 -2.50 -11.18
N ASP A 192 16.24 -3.14 -12.29
CA ASP A 192 16.21 -2.53 -13.62
C ASP A 192 14.77 -2.21 -14.06
N GLU A 193 13.83 -3.10 -13.79
CA GLU A 193 12.41 -2.88 -14.05
C GLU A 193 11.86 -1.73 -13.20
N PHE A 194 12.29 -1.63 -11.94
CA PHE A 194 11.91 -0.51 -11.08
C PHE A 194 12.45 0.82 -11.61
N PHE A 195 13.73 0.90 -11.91
CA PHE A 195 14.32 2.13 -12.45
C PHE A 195 13.70 2.53 -13.79
N SER A 196 13.34 1.56 -14.62
CA SER A 196 12.53 1.77 -15.81
C SER A 196 11.16 2.38 -15.50
N ARG A 197 10.52 1.96 -14.40
CA ARG A 197 9.19 2.43 -14.00
C ARG A 197 9.18 3.81 -13.34
N ILE A 198 10.22 4.18 -12.58
CA ILE A 198 10.30 5.48 -11.88
C ILE A 198 11.07 6.55 -12.65
N GLY A 199 11.55 6.23 -13.84
CA GLY A 199 12.16 7.21 -14.73
C GLY A 199 13.59 7.58 -14.42
N ILE A 200 14.40 6.68 -13.86
CA ILE A 200 15.85 6.78 -13.95
C ILE A 200 16.26 6.14 -15.27
N PHE A 201 16.08 6.87 -16.32
CA PHE A 201 16.14 6.42 -17.71
C PHE A 201 17.45 6.76 -18.39
N SER A 202 17.76 6.00 -19.41
CA SER A 202 18.71 6.39 -20.46
C SER A 202 18.32 7.76 -21.06
N SER A 203 19.23 8.41 -21.77
CA SER A 203 18.98 9.71 -22.41
C SER A 203 17.78 9.70 -23.33
N ASP A 204 17.52 8.58 -24.03
CA ASP A 204 16.40 8.43 -24.99
C ASP A 204 15.05 8.25 -24.28
N GLU A 205 15.06 7.58 -23.13
CA GLU A 205 13.89 7.45 -22.27
C GLU A 205 13.55 8.76 -21.57
N LYS A 206 14.55 9.58 -21.19
CA LYS A 206 14.32 10.96 -20.68
C LYS A 206 13.65 11.86 -21.71
N ALA A 207 13.92 11.66 -23.01
CA ALA A 207 13.23 12.40 -24.08
C ALA A 207 11.76 12.00 -24.18
N ARG A 208 11.43 10.71 -24.11
CA ARG A 208 10.04 10.21 -24.08
C ARG A 208 9.27 10.66 -22.84
N LEU A 209 9.95 10.79 -21.70
CA LEU A 209 9.37 11.32 -20.46
C LEU A 209 9.07 12.82 -20.54
N LYS A 210 9.90 13.60 -21.22
CA LYS A 210 9.60 15.01 -21.47
C LYS A 210 8.32 15.18 -22.30
N GLU A 211 8.04 14.28 -23.23
CA GLU A 211 6.76 14.23 -23.94
C GLU A 211 5.61 13.79 -23.03
N SER A 212 5.81 12.80 -22.15
CA SER A 212 4.77 12.30 -21.23
C SER A 212 4.47 13.27 -20.09
N VAL A 213 5.42 14.11 -19.68
CA VAL A 213 5.25 15.18 -18.66
C VAL A 213 4.28 16.27 -19.13
N ASN A 214 4.08 16.40 -20.44
CA ASN A 214 3.08 17.30 -21.02
C ASN A 214 1.67 16.68 -21.09
N THR A 215 1.52 15.37 -20.77
CA THR A 215 0.21 14.76 -20.61
C THR A 215 -0.33 15.03 -19.20
N PRO A 216 -1.64 15.32 -19.05
CA PRO A 216 -2.22 15.68 -17.75
C PRO A 216 -2.32 14.52 -16.75
N SER A 217 -1.63 13.40 -16.96
CA SER A 217 -1.64 12.22 -16.12
C SER A 217 -0.29 12.05 -15.42
N ARG A 218 -0.31 11.95 -14.09
CA ARG A 218 0.86 11.53 -13.30
C ARG A 218 1.23 10.06 -13.51
N CYS A 219 0.43 9.33 -14.26
CA CYS A 219 0.70 7.94 -14.57
C CYS A 219 1.91 7.87 -15.52
N LEU A 220 2.98 7.26 -15.04
CA LEU A 220 4.22 7.05 -15.79
C LEU A 220 4.06 5.99 -16.90
N HIS A 221 2.84 5.52 -17.18
CA HIS A 221 2.57 4.44 -18.14
C HIS A 221 3.48 3.21 -17.94
N CYS A 222 3.98 3.04 -16.69
CA CYS A 222 4.70 1.83 -16.35
C CYS A 222 3.79 0.63 -16.56
N ALA A 223 4.39 -0.54 -16.82
CA ALA A 223 3.67 -1.77 -17.17
C ALA A 223 2.70 -2.29 -16.10
N CYS A 224 1.90 -1.39 -15.48
CA CYS A 224 0.79 -1.73 -14.60
C CYS A 224 -0.13 -2.80 -15.20
N ASP A 225 -0.18 -2.87 -16.53
CA ASP A 225 -1.04 -3.85 -17.21
C ASP A 225 -0.58 -5.29 -16.99
N GLY A 226 0.69 -5.51 -16.66
CA GLY A 226 1.22 -6.81 -16.27
C GLY A 226 0.95 -7.23 -14.82
N ARG A 227 0.55 -6.29 -13.94
CA ARG A 227 0.28 -6.62 -12.53
C ARG A 227 -1.17 -7.08 -12.34
N VAL A 228 -1.34 -8.35 -12.08
CA VAL A 228 -2.67 -8.96 -11.81
C VAL A 228 -3.16 -8.72 -10.38
N ASP A 229 -2.26 -8.40 -9.46
CA ASP A 229 -2.52 -8.25 -8.02
C ASP A 229 -2.78 -6.79 -7.57
N CYS A 230 -2.82 -5.84 -8.49
CA CYS A 230 -3.06 -4.44 -8.16
C CYS A 230 -4.54 -4.16 -7.91
N ARG A 231 -4.93 -4.02 -6.64
CA ARG A 231 -6.32 -3.70 -6.23
C ARG A 231 -6.81 -2.38 -6.81
N LEU A 232 -5.98 -1.34 -6.81
CA LEU A 232 -6.35 -0.03 -7.37
C LEU A 232 -6.74 -0.14 -8.84
N ARG A 233 -5.95 -0.90 -9.62
CA ARG A 233 -6.26 -1.16 -11.03
C ARG A 233 -7.55 -1.97 -11.20
N ALA A 234 -7.73 -3.03 -10.42
CA ALA A 234 -8.91 -3.89 -10.50
C ALA A 234 -10.19 -3.09 -10.24
N TYR A 235 -10.24 -2.36 -9.12
CA TYR A 235 -11.42 -1.56 -8.77
C TYR A 235 -11.65 -0.38 -9.72
N SER A 236 -10.57 0.24 -10.22
CA SER A 236 -10.70 1.31 -11.23
C SER A 236 -11.32 0.81 -12.53
N LYS A 237 -10.95 -0.41 -12.95
CA LYS A 237 -11.56 -1.06 -14.13
C LYS A 237 -13.02 -1.40 -13.89
N GLU A 238 -13.34 -1.99 -12.75
CA GLU A 238 -14.71 -2.36 -12.35
C GLU A 238 -15.65 -1.15 -12.37
N LEU A 239 -15.19 -0.01 -11.80
CA LEU A 239 -15.98 1.22 -11.73
C LEU A 239 -15.84 2.12 -12.96
N GLY A 240 -15.18 1.66 -14.03
CA GLY A 240 -15.05 2.38 -15.29
C GLY A 240 -14.24 3.67 -15.21
N ILE A 241 -13.30 3.79 -14.24
CA ILE A 241 -12.48 4.97 -14.06
C ILE A 241 -11.37 5.01 -15.11
N LYS A 242 -11.30 6.08 -15.89
CA LYS A 242 -10.26 6.29 -16.89
C LYS A 242 -9.10 7.08 -16.30
N ARG A 243 -7.89 6.51 -16.31
CA ARG A 243 -6.65 7.12 -15.80
C ARG A 243 -6.36 8.52 -16.36
N SER A 244 -6.64 8.75 -17.63
CA SER A 244 -6.39 10.02 -18.33
C SER A 244 -7.18 11.20 -17.76
N ARG A 245 -8.15 10.97 -16.86
CA ARG A 245 -9.00 12.01 -16.28
C ARG A 245 -8.40 12.65 -15.02
N TYR A 246 -7.41 12.02 -14.37
CA TYR A 246 -6.94 12.36 -13.02
C TYR A 246 -5.43 12.64 -12.98
N GLY A 247 -4.98 13.61 -13.73
CA GLY A 247 -3.61 14.10 -13.62
C GLY A 247 -3.60 15.58 -13.28
N LEU A 248 -3.04 15.94 -12.13
CA LEU A 248 -2.63 17.32 -11.91
C LEU A 248 -1.47 17.64 -12.88
N SER A 249 -1.57 18.71 -13.65
CA SER A 249 -0.42 19.14 -14.46
C SER A 249 0.76 19.41 -13.52
N THR A 250 1.96 19.05 -13.93
CA THR A 250 3.21 19.31 -13.19
C THR A 250 3.37 20.79 -12.78
N LYS A 251 2.71 21.73 -13.45
CA LYS A 251 2.66 23.14 -13.09
C LYS A 251 1.79 23.45 -11.86
N GLN A 252 0.81 22.60 -11.54
CA GLN A 252 -0.04 22.78 -10.34
C GLN A 252 0.56 22.14 -9.10
N SER A 253 1.40 21.10 -9.23
CA SER A 253 2.07 20.47 -8.09
C SER A 253 3.19 21.31 -7.46
N VAL A 254 3.72 22.31 -8.15
CA VAL A 254 4.78 23.22 -7.64
C VAL A 254 4.20 24.38 -6.81
N LYS A 255 2.89 24.60 -6.82
CA LYS A 255 2.23 25.67 -6.04
C LYS A 255 1.67 25.23 -4.68
N LEU A 256 1.89 23.98 -4.31
CA LEU A 256 1.41 23.40 -3.03
C LEU A 256 2.56 23.00 -2.10
N THR A 257 3.78 23.50 -2.34
CA THR A 257 4.91 23.39 -1.41
C THR A 257 5.21 24.73 -0.79
#